data_f0caf7db024efa13c3d95343da348df7
#
_entry.id   f0caf7db024efa13c3d95343da348df7
#
_cell.length_a   1.000
_cell.length_b   1.000
_cell.length_c   1.000
_cell.angle_alpha   90.00
_cell.angle_beta   90.00
_cell.angle_gamma   90.00
#
_symmetry.space_group_name_H-M   'P 1'
#
loop_
_entity.id
_entity.type
_entity.pdbx_description
1 polymer ?
#
loop_
_entity_poly.entity_id
_entity_poly.type
_entity_poly.pdbx_seq_one_letter_code
_entity_poly.pdbx_strand_id
1 'polypeptide(L)' 'MSPSARMIVELNIQHFRDLLETEKEPAKRQTIERLLAEQERMLAELVRKETG' A
#
# COMPACT_ATOMS: atom_id res chain seq x y z
N MET A 1 10.12 -19.07 6.71
CA MET A 1 9.08 -18.33 7.43
C MET A 1 8.24 -17.52 6.47
N SER A 2 6.93 -17.54 6.68
CA SER A 2 6.05 -16.74 5.85
C SER A 2 6.08 -15.28 6.33
N PRO A 3 6.04 -14.32 5.41
CA PRO A 3 5.96 -12.92 5.81
C PRO A 3 4.62 -12.65 6.49
N SER A 4 4.62 -11.71 7.42
CA SER A 4 3.39 -11.30 8.10
C SER A 4 2.50 -10.50 7.15
N ALA A 5 1.20 -10.43 7.46
CA ALA A 5 0.28 -9.62 6.68
C ALA A 5 0.75 -8.17 6.63
N ARG A 6 1.27 -7.64 7.74
CA ARG A 6 1.77 -6.29 7.81
C ARG A 6 2.93 -6.08 6.84
N MET A 7 3.86 -7.04 6.80
CA MET A 7 5.02 -6.94 5.91
C MET A 7 4.58 -6.91 4.44
N ILE A 8 3.60 -7.75 4.08
CA ILE A 8 3.09 -7.79 2.71
C ILE A 8 2.46 -6.45 2.34
N VAL A 9 1.66 -5.88 3.24
CA VAL A 9 1.02 -4.59 2.98
C VAL A 9 2.06 -3.48 2.83
N GLU A 10 3.08 -3.49 3.70
CA GLU A 10 4.14 -2.48 3.61
C GLU A 10 4.90 -2.56 2.29
N LEU A 11 5.16 -3.77 1.80
CA LEU A 11 5.80 -3.95 0.51
C LEU A 11 4.92 -3.45 -0.63
N ASN A 12 3.61 -3.70 -0.54
CA ASN A 12 2.67 -3.20 -1.54
C ASN A 12 2.64 -1.67 -1.57
N ILE A 13 2.66 -1.05 -0.40
CA ILE A 13 2.67 0.41 -0.30
C ILE A 13 3.91 0.96 -0.98
N GLN A 14 5.07 0.40 -0.68
CA GLN A 14 6.31 0.86 -1.29
C GLN A 14 6.27 0.68 -2.81
N HIS A 15 5.76 -0.46 -3.26
CA HIS A 15 5.65 -0.75 -4.69
C HIS A 15 4.75 0.29 -5.39
N PHE A 16 3.60 0.61 -4.82
CA PHE A 16 2.70 1.58 -5.43
C PHE A 16 3.31 2.98 -5.44
N ARG A 17 4.03 3.35 -4.39
CA ARG A 17 4.72 4.64 -4.36
C ARG A 17 5.77 4.73 -5.46
N ASP A 18 6.52 3.64 -5.65
CA ASP A 18 7.53 3.59 -6.71
C ASP A 18 6.88 3.72 -8.09
N LEU A 19 5.74 3.06 -8.29
CA LEU A 19 5.02 3.18 -9.56
C LEU A 19 4.57 4.61 -9.83
N LEU A 20 4.12 5.32 -8.79
CA LEU A 20 3.68 6.70 -8.95
C LEU A 20 4.82 7.64 -9.36
N GLU A 21 6.04 7.33 -8.99
CA GLU A 21 7.18 8.17 -9.35
C GLU A 21 7.40 8.22 -10.85
N THR A 22 7.07 7.14 -11.56
CA THR A 22 7.33 7.04 -12.99
C THR A 22 6.08 7.06 -13.84
N GLU A 23 4.90 6.86 -13.25
CA GLU A 23 3.66 6.81 -14.02
C GLU A 23 3.22 8.21 -14.43
N LYS A 24 3.03 8.42 -15.74
CA LYS A 24 2.67 9.73 -16.29
C LYS A 24 1.22 9.85 -16.73
N GLU A 25 0.54 8.73 -16.96
CA GLU A 25 -0.84 8.76 -17.43
C GLU A 25 -1.77 9.05 -16.24
N PRO A 26 -2.61 10.10 -16.36
CA PRO A 26 -3.48 10.47 -15.23
C PRO A 26 -4.43 9.37 -14.79
N ALA A 27 -5.00 8.61 -15.72
CA ALA A 27 -5.91 7.53 -15.37
C ALA A 27 -5.23 6.43 -14.57
N LYS A 28 -4.01 6.07 -14.99
CA LYS A 28 -3.25 5.04 -14.28
C LYS A 28 -2.79 5.54 -12.92
N ARG A 29 -2.36 6.80 -12.84
CA ARG A 29 -1.98 7.40 -11.57
C ARG A 29 -3.14 7.35 -10.58
N GLN A 30 -4.33 7.68 -11.04
CA GLN A 30 -5.51 7.69 -10.21
C GLN A 30 -5.82 6.30 -9.66
N THR A 31 -5.69 5.28 -10.50
CA THR A 31 -5.90 3.90 -10.09
C THR A 31 -4.88 3.49 -9.01
N ILE A 32 -3.59 3.82 -9.25
CA ILE A 32 -2.54 3.49 -8.31
C ILE A 32 -2.74 4.22 -6.97
N GLU A 33 -3.13 5.48 -7.03
CA GLU A 33 -3.39 6.26 -5.81
C GLU A 33 -4.52 5.65 -4.99
N ARG A 34 -5.56 5.15 -5.66
CA ARG A 34 -6.66 4.50 -4.95
C ARG A 34 -6.20 3.21 -4.30
N LEU A 35 -5.43 2.41 -5.02
CA LEU A 35 -4.91 1.16 -4.48
C LEU A 35 -3.97 1.42 -3.31
N LEU A 36 -3.15 2.45 -3.43
CA LEU A 36 -2.25 2.86 -2.34
C LEU A 36 -3.04 3.24 -1.10
N ALA A 37 -4.10 4.03 -1.28
CA ALA A 37 -4.93 4.45 -0.16
C ALA A 37 -5.57 3.24 0.55
N GLU A 38 -6.01 2.25 -0.23
CA GLU A 38 -6.57 1.03 0.33
C GLU A 38 -5.54 0.27 1.17
N GLN A 39 -4.31 0.16 0.66
CA GLN A 39 -3.25 -0.52 1.38
C GLN A 39 -2.88 0.24 2.66
N GLU A 40 -2.84 1.55 2.61
CA GLU A 40 -2.55 2.36 3.79
C GLU A 40 -3.61 2.19 4.87
N ARG A 41 -4.87 2.09 4.45
CA ARG A 41 -5.97 1.85 5.39
C ARG A 41 -5.84 0.47 6.02
N MET A 42 -5.48 -0.52 5.21
CA MET A 42 -5.27 -1.88 5.68
C MET A 42 -4.12 -1.93 6.69
N LEU A 43 -3.03 -1.21 6.42
CA LEU A 43 -1.90 -1.15 7.32
C LEU A 43 -2.32 -0.54 8.67
N ALA A 44 -3.09 0.54 8.63
CA ALA A 44 -3.56 1.19 9.85
C ALA A 44 -4.38 0.23 10.71
N GLU A 45 -5.23 -0.58 10.07
CA GLU A 45 -6.02 -1.58 10.77
C GLU A 45 -5.14 -2.65 11.41
N LEU A 46 -4.14 -3.13 10.67
CA LEU A 46 -3.24 -4.15 11.20
C LEU A 46 -2.42 -3.64 12.38
N VAL A 47 -1.93 -2.41 12.28
CA VAL A 47 -1.16 -1.80 13.37
C VAL A 47 -2.04 -1.62 14.60
N ARG A 48 -3.28 -1.18 14.41
CA ARG A 48 -4.20 -1.01 15.52
C ARG A 48 -4.47 -2.32 16.23
N LYS A 49 -4.60 -3.42 15.50
CA LYS A 49 -4.81 -4.74 16.09
C LYS A 49 -3.58 -5.22 16.85
N GLU A 50 -2.38 -4.86 16.39
CA GLU A 50 -1.16 -5.26 17.07
C GLU A 50 -0.99 -4.53 18.39
N THR A 51 -1.48 -3.30 18.50
CA THR A 51 -1.32 -2.50 19.70
C THR A 51 -2.54 -2.54 20.63
N GLY A 52 -3.63 -3.04 20.13
CA GLY A 52 -4.86 -3.14 20.88
C GLY A 52 -5.01 -4.49 21.55
#